data_35758f525cfbe122139e544babbfb4ee
#
_entry.id   35758f525cfbe122139e544babbfb4ee
#
_cell.length_a   1.000
_cell.length_b   1.000
_cell.length_c   1.000
_cell.angle_alpha   90.00
_cell.angle_beta   90.00
_cell.angle_gamma   90.00
#
_symmetry.space_group_name_H-M   'P 1'
#
loop_
_entity.id
_entity.type
_entity.pdbx_description
1 polymer ?
#
loop_
_entity_poly.entity_id
_entity_poly.type
_entity_poly.pdbx_seq_one_letter_code
_entity_poly.pdbx_strand_id
1 'polypeptide(L)'
;MLEVSARRTGVALTERQKISWLRLIRSDNVGPVTFRDLINHFGTAEAALDALPELSRRGAGTRTFRVATTAEAERELEIAHRLGATFIGIGEPNYPFALRQIDGAPPLLAVKGNLNAAFRPSLGVVGSRNASASGAKFAAMIARDAGRAGYVITSGLARGIDTAAHRASLASGTIAVLAGGIDRPYPRENIGLLNDIMAGQGLAVSEMPFGWEPRARDFPRRNRLIAGISLGVAIIEAANRSGSLITARYAADFGRLVFAVPGSPLDPRCHGTNDLLKQGAIVTTTSDDVLDGLAPLSQHTLPFPTGAGEPAQEMPSIQSARLANGDRATITDALGPTPVEIDDVIRHTGLPAAEVYLALIELDLAGRLNRHASGLVSLNVEQ
;
A
#
# COMPACT_ATOMS: atom_id res chain seq x y z
N MET A 1 18.39 8.50 -26.35
CA MET A 1 18.07 7.19 -25.77
C MET A 1 19.19 6.86 -24.79
N LEU A 2 18.98 7.14 -23.53
CA LEU A 2 19.88 6.69 -22.47
C LEU A 2 19.24 5.43 -21.89
N GLU A 3 19.84 4.28 -22.16
CA GLU A 3 19.53 3.02 -21.49
C GLU A 3 19.87 3.15 -20.01
N VAL A 4 18.86 3.45 -19.19
CA VAL A 4 18.96 3.31 -17.75
C VAL A 4 18.77 1.82 -17.42
N SER A 5 19.81 1.04 -17.66
CA SER A 5 19.98 -0.29 -17.08
C SER A 5 20.39 -0.11 -15.61
N ALA A 6 19.48 0.40 -14.76
CA ALA A 6 19.65 0.32 -13.33
C ALA A 6 19.68 -1.18 -12.97
N ARG A 7 20.83 -1.67 -12.52
CA ARG A 7 21.00 -3.05 -12.02
C ARG A 7 19.95 -3.28 -10.94
N ARG A 8 19.01 -4.17 -11.25
CA ARG A 8 17.94 -4.57 -10.34
C ARG A 8 18.59 -5.34 -9.18
N THR A 9 18.76 -4.69 -8.05
CA THR A 9 19.25 -5.32 -6.83
C THR A 9 18.07 -5.86 -6.03
N GLY A 10 18.11 -7.11 -5.65
CA GLY A 10 17.08 -7.82 -4.89
C GLY A 10 17.07 -9.29 -5.26
N VAL A 11 16.68 -10.13 -4.32
CA VAL A 11 16.60 -11.59 -4.55
C VAL A 11 15.13 -11.97 -4.68
N ALA A 12 14.81 -12.69 -5.75
CA ALA A 12 13.47 -13.23 -5.92
C ALA A 12 13.17 -14.28 -4.83
N LEU A 13 11.98 -14.19 -4.24
CA LEU A 13 11.51 -15.19 -3.29
C LEU A 13 11.34 -16.54 -3.98
N THR A 14 11.84 -17.59 -3.36
CA THR A 14 11.54 -18.97 -3.75
C THR A 14 10.06 -19.27 -3.55
N GLU A 15 9.52 -20.29 -4.22
CA GLU A 15 8.12 -20.70 -4.01
C GLU A 15 7.84 -21.05 -2.55
N ARG A 16 8.75 -21.72 -1.87
CA ARG A 16 8.63 -22.02 -0.44
C ARG A 16 8.51 -20.75 0.40
N GLN A 17 9.36 -19.75 0.14
CA GLN A 17 9.27 -18.46 0.82
C GLN A 17 7.96 -17.74 0.52
N LYS A 18 7.46 -17.78 -0.73
CA LYS A 18 6.15 -17.22 -1.08
C LYS A 18 5.01 -17.90 -0.33
N ILE A 19 5.05 -19.22 -0.17
CA ILE A 19 4.08 -19.96 0.62
C ILE A 19 4.11 -19.49 2.08
N SER A 20 5.29 -19.42 2.70
CA SER A 20 5.42 -18.99 4.09
C SER A 20 4.98 -17.54 4.28
N TRP A 21 5.31 -16.65 3.34
CA TRP A 21 4.87 -15.25 3.36
C TRP A 21 3.36 -15.11 3.17
N LEU A 22 2.76 -15.88 2.25
CA LEU A 22 1.30 -15.92 2.08
C LEU A 22 0.61 -16.43 3.34
N ARG A 23 1.08 -17.53 3.93
CA ARG A 23 0.54 -18.03 5.19
C ARG A 23 0.56 -16.96 6.27
N LEU A 24 1.69 -16.28 6.43
CA LEU A 24 1.87 -15.26 7.47
C LEU A 24 0.90 -14.10 7.26
N ILE A 25 0.85 -13.49 6.06
CA ILE A 25 -0.02 -12.33 5.78
C ILE A 25 -1.52 -12.68 5.69
N ARG A 26 -1.88 -13.96 5.51
CA ARG A 26 -3.26 -14.45 5.49
C ARG A 26 -3.73 -14.98 6.85
N SER A 27 -2.86 -15.01 7.85
CA SER A 27 -3.22 -15.31 9.24
C SER A 27 -3.99 -14.16 9.87
N ASP A 28 -4.81 -14.46 10.87
CA ASP A 28 -5.66 -13.46 11.52
C ASP A 28 -4.81 -12.34 12.13
N ASN A 29 -5.30 -11.11 12.04
CA ASN A 29 -4.68 -9.90 12.58
C ASN A 29 -3.24 -9.62 12.12
N VAL A 30 -2.72 -10.33 11.11
CA VAL A 30 -1.43 -10.04 10.52
C VAL A 30 -1.61 -9.06 9.36
N GLY A 31 -1.41 -7.77 9.65
CA GLY A 31 -1.32 -6.72 8.64
C GLY A 31 0.11 -6.52 8.13
N PRO A 32 0.33 -5.62 7.15
CA PRO A 32 1.68 -5.37 6.61
C PRO A 32 2.71 -4.92 7.66
N VAL A 33 2.30 -4.12 8.63
CA VAL A 33 3.18 -3.65 9.71
C VAL A 33 3.52 -4.81 10.65
N THR A 34 2.50 -5.55 11.10
CA THR A 34 2.68 -6.74 11.96
C THR A 34 3.55 -7.79 11.27
N PHE A 35 3.36 -8.00 9.95
CA PHE A 35 4.21 -8.87 9.15
C PHE A 35 5.67 -8.44 9.21
N ARG A 36 5.95 -7.14 8.97
CA ARG A 36 7.30 -6.58 9.03
C ARG A 36 7.92 -6.76 10.42
N ASP A 37 7.16 -6.44 11.46
CA ASP A 37 7.62 -6.54 12.85
C ASP A 37 7.92 -8.00 13.22
N LEU A 38 7.09 -8.96 12.77
CA LEU A 38 7.33 -10.40 12.94
C LEU A 38 8.61 -10.86 12.21
N ILE A 39 8.82 -10.45 10.96
CA ILE A 39 10.04 -10.79 10.22
C ILE A 39 11.27 -10.17 10.90
N ASN A 40 11.19 -8.91 11.33
CA ASN A 40 12.29 -8.24 12.03
C ASN A 40 12.63 -8.93 13.36
N HIS A 41 11.63 -9.48 14.06
CA HIS A 41 11.85 -10.15 15.36
C HIS A 41 12.32 -11.59 15.22
N PHE A 42 11.73 -12.35 14.28
CA PHE A 42 11.99 -13.79 14.13
C PHE A 42 12.96 -14.14 12.99
N GLY A 43 13.32 -13.19 12.15
CA GLY A 43 14.22 -13.36 11.01
C GLY A 43 13.56 -13.98 9.79
N THR A 44 12.71 -15.00 9.95
CA THR A 44 12.02 -15.70 8.84
C THR A 44 10.53 -15.83 9.06
N ALA A 45 9.78 -16.01 7.97
CA ALA A 45 8.34 -16.23 8.05
C ALA A 45 7.98 -17.58 8.67
N GLU A 46 8.81 -18.61 8.47
CA GLU A 46 8.63 -19.92 9.11
C GLU A 46 8.73 -19.79 10.64
N ALA A 47 9.78 -19.17 11.16
CA ALA A 47 9.95 -18.97 12.60
C ALA A 47 8.83 -18.10 13.19
N ALA A 48 8.39 -17.08 12.46
CA ALA A 48 7.23 -16.26 12.85
C ALA A 48 5.94 -17.08 12.92
N LEU A 49 5.68 -17.92 11.90
CA LEU A 49 4.49 -18.79 11.87
C LEU A 49 4.45 -19.79 13.05
N ASP A 50 5.58 -20.34 13.43
CA ASP A 50 5.69 -21.25 14.57
C ASP A 50 5.39 -20.54 15.91
N ALA A 51 5.74 -19.26 16.01
CA ALA A 51 5.53 -18.45 17.20
C ALA A 51 4.09 -17.89 17.31
N LEU A 52 3.36 -17.71 16.21
CA LEU A 52 2.04 -17.04 16.17
C LEU A 52 1.03 -17.57 17.20
N PRO A 53 0.84 -18.90 17.37
CA PRO A 53 -0.16 -19.41 18.31
C PRO A 53 0.13 -19.02 19.77
N GLU A 54 1.40 -18.95 20.12
CA GLU A 54 1.84 -18.58 21.46
C GLU A 54 1.71 -17.07 21.68
N LEU A 55 2.16 -16.26 20.73
CA LEU A 55 2.07 -14.80 20.79
C LEU A 55 0.61 -14.33 20.91
N SER A 56 -0.29 -14.90 20.10
CA SER A 56 -1.71 -14.57 20.16
C SER A 56 -2.34 -14.90 21.52
N ARG A 57 -1.96 -16.03 22.14
CA ARG A 57 -2.42 -16.38 23.48
C ARG A 57 -1.93 -15.40 24.56
N ARG A 58 -0.69 -14.95 24.45
CA ARG A 58 -0.08 -14.01 25.39
C ARG A 58 -0.69 -12.61 25.33
N GLY A 59 -1.14 -12.18 24.16
CA GLY A 59 -1.86 -10.91 23.99
C GLY A 59 -3.24 -10.85 24.65
N ALA A 60 -3.66 -11.91 25.35
CA ALA A 60 -4.96 -12.07 26.00
C ALA A 60 -6.17 -11.91 25.07
N GLY A 61 -6.04 -12.36 23.82
CA GLY A 61 -7.15 -12.45 22.87
C GLY A 61 -8.17 -13.49 23.32
N THR A 62 -9.46 -13.12 23.27
CA THR A 62 -10.58 -14.03 23.63
C THR A 62 -11.01 -14.92 22.44
N ARG A 63 -10.56 -14.59 21.23
CA ARG A 63 -10.94 -15.29 19.99
C ARG A 63 -9.89 -16.33 19.61
N THR A 64 -10.37 -17.43 19.02
CA THR A 64 -9.49 -18.43 18.40
C THR A 64 -8.71 -17.79 17.25
N PHE A 65 -7.40 -17.73 17.37
CA PHE A 65 -6.50 -17.19 16.35
C PHE A 65 -6.25 -18.24 15.27
N ARG A 66 -6.51 -17.90 14.01
CA ARG A 66 -6.31 -18.79 12.87
C ARG A 66 -5.00 -18.50 12.17
N VAL A 67 -4.14 -19.49 12.09
CA VAL A 67 -2.97 -19.48 11.21
C VAL A 67 -3.36 -20.05 9.86
N ALA A 68 -3.07 -19.35 8.77
CA ALA A 68 -3.34 -19.86 7.43
C ALA A 68 -2.52 -21.13 7.15
N THR A 69 -3.17 -22.13 6.56
CA THR A 69 -2.55 -23.42 6.26
C THR A 69 -1.67 -23.36 5.00
N THR A 70 -0.74 -24.31 4.88
CA THR A 70 0.08 -24.47 3.66
C THR A 70 -0.82 -24.71 2.44
N ALA A 71 -1.82 -25.55 2.57
CA ALA A 71 -2.76 -25.87 1.48
C ALA A 71 -3.58 -24.65 0.99
N GLU A 72 -3.89 -23.68 1.89
CA GLU A 72 -4.55 -22.43 1.49
C GLU A 72 -3.59 -21.55 0.67
N ALA A 73 -2.34 -21.42 1.10
CA ALA A 73 -1.34 -20.63 0.39
C ALA A 73 -0.96 -21.25 -0.98
N GLU A 74 -0.78 -22.56 -1.04
CA GLU A 74 -0.53 -23.30 -2.28
C GLU A 74 -1.68 -23.12 -3.27
N ARG A 75 -2.92 -23.25 -2.80
CA ARG A 75 -4.12 -23.02 -3.63
C ARG A 75 -4.17 -21.59 -4.16
N GLU A 76 -3.78 -20.59 -3.35
CA GLU A 76 -3.75 -19.19 -3.79
C GLU A 76 -2.69 -18.98 -4.88
N LEU A 77 -1.50 -19.60 -4.76
CA LEU A 77 -0.46 -19.60 -5.80
C LEU A 77 -0.93 -20.29 -7.09
N GLU A 78 -1.59 -21.45 -6.99
CA GLU A 78 -2.14 -22.16 -8.14
C GLU A 78 -3.19 -21.32 -8.87
N ILE A 79 -4.07 -20.63 -8.13
CA ILE A 79 -5.06 -19.72 -8.72
C ILE A 79 -4.35 -18.59 -9.46
N ALA A 80 -3.36 -17.96 -8.84
CA ALA A 80 -2.57 -16.91 -9.48
C ALA A 80 -1.98 -17.41 -10.80
N HIS A 81 -1.30 -18.55 -10.79
CA HIS A 81 -0.67 -19.14 -11.96
C HIS A 81 -1.67 -19.42 -13.08
N ARG A 82 -2.80 -20.06 -12.75
CA ARG A 82 -3.86 -20.36 -13.72
C ARG A 82 -4.46 -19.11 -14.36
N LEU A 83 -4.49 -18.00 -13.61
CA LEU A 83 -5.00 -16.72 -14.10
C LEU A 83 -3.93 -15.88 -14.82
N GLY A 84 -2.69 -16.36 -14.94
CA GLY A 84 -1.56 -15.61 -15.50
C GLY A 84 -1.15 -14.41 -14.62
N ALA A 85 -1.40 -14.48 -13.32
CA ALA A 85 -0.93 -13.53 -12.33
C ALA A 85 0.28 -14.09 -11.59
N THR A 86 1.04 -13.21 -10.92
CA THR A 86 2.17 -13.60 -10.08
C THR A 86 2.18 -12.80 -8.78
N PHE A 87 2.82 -13.36 -7.76
CA PHE A 87 3.11 -12.63 -6.53
C PHE A 87 4.52 -12.05 -6.55
N ILE A 88 4.63 -10.79 -6.12
CA ILE A 88 5.91 -10.08 -6.00
C ILE A 88 6.10 -9.66 -4.54
N GLY A 89 7.22 -10.06 -3.95
CA GLY A 89 7.59 -9.69 -2.58
C GLY A 89 8.27 -8.33 -2.50
N ILE A 90 8.12 -7.65 -1.35
CA ILE A 90 8.64 -6.29 -1.12
C ILE A 90 10.17 -6.18 -1.33
N GLY A 91 10.91 -7.29 -1.15
CA GLY A 91 12.36 -7.38 -1.39
C GLY A 91 12.74 -7.70 -2.84
N GLU A 92 11.79 -8.06 -3.70
CA GLU A 92 12.08 -8.45 -5.07
C GLU A 92 12.35 -7.25 -5.99
N PRO A 93 13.20 -7.41 -7.02
CA PRO A 93 13.51 -6.34 -7.96
C PRO A 93 12.29 -5.74 -8.67
N ASN A 94 11.25 -6.55 -8.82
CA ASN A 94 10.02 -6.19 -9.54
C ASN A 94 8.98 -5.47 -8.66
N TYR A 95 9.24 -5.30 -7.38
CA TYR A 95 8.33 -4.56 -6.50
C TYR A 95 8.38 -3.05 -6.77
N PRO A 96 7.24 -2.33 -6.85
CA PRO A 96 7.23 -0.90 -7.12
C PRO A 96 8.06 -0.12 -6.09
N PHE A 97 9.08 0.58 -6.59
CA PHE A 97 10.07 1.21 -5.73
C PHE A 97 9.48 2.22 -4.74
N ALA A 98 8.66 3.13 -5.24
CA ALA A 98 8.03 4.14 -4.40
C ALA A 98 7.14 3.52 -3.31
N LEU A 99 6.45 2.42 -3.62
CA LEU A 99 5.60 1.71 -2.67
C LEU A 99 6.40 1.02 -1.55
N ARG A 100 7.64 0.60 -1.83
CA ARG A 100 8.51 -0.01 -0.79
C ARG A 100 8.83 0.95 0.35
N GLN A 101 8.80 2.25 0.09
CA GLN A 101 9.21 3.28 1.03
C GLN A 101 8.11 3.73 1.99
N ILE A 102 6.87 3.31 1.79
CA ILE A 102 5.77 3.73 2.66
C ILE A 102 5.66 2.82 3.89
N ASP A 103 5.20 3.39 4.99
CA ASP A 103 4.77 2.59 6.13
C ASP A 103 3.60 1.70 5.76
N GLY A 104 3.66 0.44 6.20
CA GLY A 104 2.65 -0.54 5.88
C GLY A 104 2.63 -0.94 4.40
N ALA A 105 3.76 -0.88 3.68
CA ALA A 105 3.88 -1.45 2.35
C ALA A 105 3.50 -2.94 2.37
N PRO A 106 2.69 -3.43 1.41
CA PRO A 106 2.31 -4.84 1.37
C PRO A 106 3.54 -5.74 1.23
N PRO A 107 3.70 -6.78 2.06
CA PRO A 107 4.81 -7.71 1.91
C PRO A 107 4.76 -8.48 0.60
N LEU A 108 3.54 -8.75 0.10
CA LEU A 108 3.29 -9.40 -1.17
C LEU A 108 2.22 -8.63 -1.95
N LEU A 109 2.43 -8.50 -3.25
CA LEU A 109 1.46 -7.99 -4.22
C LEU A 109 1.14 -9.05 -5.24
N ALA A 110 -0.13 -9.33 -5.45
CA ALA A 110 -0.59 -10.02 -6.64
C ALA A 110 -0.59 -9.04 -7.81
N VAL A 111 -0.01 -9.41 -8.95
CA VAL A 111 0.09 -8.56 -10.14
C VAL A 111 -0.22 -9.35 -11.40
N LYS A 112 -0.81 -8.67 -12.40
CA LYS A 112 -1.10 -9.24 -13.72
C LYS A 112 -0.99 -8.18 -14.81
N GLY A 113 -0.28 -8.48 -15.90
CA GLY A 113 -0.03 -7.58 -17.01
C GLY A 113 1.45 -7.29 -17.21
N ASN A 114 1.77 -6.10 -17.71
CA ASN A 114 3.14 -5.70 -18.02
C ASN A 114 3.88 -5.16 -16.80
N LEU A 115 4.78 -5.97 -16.23
CA LEU A 115 5.58 -5.62 -15.05
C LEU A 115 6.45 -4.37 -15.26
N ASN A 116 6.80 -4.01 -16.49
CA ASN A 116 7.60 -2.81 -16.74
C ASN A 116 6.88 -1.52 -16.30
N ALA A 117 5.56 -1.54 -16.20
CA ALA A 117 4.81 -0.40 -15.67
C ALA A 117 5.18 -0.08 -14.20
N ALA A 118 5.53 -1.08 -13.39
CA ALA A 118 5.87 -0.91 -11.98
C ALA A 118 7.21 -0.20 -11.73
N PHE A 119 8.09 -0.12 -12.75
CA PHE A 119 9.43 0.49 -12.62
C PHE A 119 9.52 1.93 -13.08
N ARG A 120 8.50 2.38 -13.78
CA ARG A 120 8.49 3.74 -14.31
C ARG A 120 7.95 4.70 -13.24
N PRO A 121 8.39 5.97 -13.26
CA PRO A 121 7.81 6.99 -12.41
C PRO A 121 6.30 7.07 -12.67
N SER A 122 5.51 7.22 -11.61
CA SER A 122 4.06 7.15 -11.68
C SER A 122 3.40 8.41 -11.14
N LEU A 123 2.31 8.82 -11.81
CA LEU A 123 1.36 9.84 -11.36
C LEU A 123 0.04 9.17 -10.97
N GLY A 124 -0.40 9.38 -9.75
CA GLY A 124 -1.75 9.02 -9.32
C GLY A 124 -2.78 10.01 -9.91
N VAL A 125 -3.86 9.50 -10.50
CA VAL A 125 -4.97 10.35 -10.97
C VAL A 125 -6.26 9.79 -10.40
N VAL A 126 -6.91 10.54 -9.52
CA VAL A 126 -8.14 10.11 -8.84
C VAL A 126 -9.14 11.26 -8.73
N GLY A 127 -10.41 10.95 -8.50
CA GLY A 127 -11.43 11.99 -8.33
C GLY A 127 -12.84 11.45 -8.19
N SER A 128 -13.80 12.25 -8.64
CA SER A 128 -15.22 11.96 -8.58
C SER A 128 -15.60 10.72 -9.39
N ARG A 129 -16.40 9.84 -8.79
CA ARG A 129 -17.05 8.72 -9.51
C ARG A 129 -18.17 9.20 -10.43
N ASN A 130 -18.74 10.37 -10.14
CA ASN A 130 -19.71 11.06 -10.96
C ASN A 130 -19.08 12.33 -11.54
N ALA A 131 -18.06 12.11 -12.38
CA ALA A 131 -17.30 13.19 -13.00
C ALA A 131 -18.14 13.99 -13.98
N SER A 132 -17.89 15.31 -14.04
CA SER A 132 -18.40 16.13 -15.13
C SER A 132 -17.70 15.79 -16.46
N ALA A 133 -18.28 16.18 -17.56
CA ALA A 133 -17.64 16.03 -18.88
C ALA A 133 -16.31 16.81 -18.94
N SER A 134 -16.24 17.99 -18.32
CA SER A 134 -15.01 18.80 -18.23
C SER A 134 -13.95 18.11 -17.33
N GLY A 135 -14.35 17.60 -16.16
CA GLY A 135 -13.44 16.87 -15.26
C GLY A 135 -12.87 15.61 -15.91
N ALA A 136 -13.72 14.82 -16.58
CA ALA A 136 -13.27 13.63 -17.31
C ALA A 136 -12.31 13.98 -18.48
N LYS A 137 -12.61 15.05 -19.23
CA LYS A 137 -11.73 15.56 -20.29
C LYS A 137 -10.39 16.04 -19.74
N PHE A 138 -10.40 16.74 -18.62
CA PHE A 138 -9.17 17.24 -17.99
C PHE A 138 -8.33 16.09 -17.42
N ALA A 139 -8.95 15.08 -16.77
CA ALA A 139 -8.27 13.87 -16.34
C ALA A 139 -7.59 13.13 -17.49
N ALA A 140 -8.30 12.99 -18.62
CA ALA A 140 -7.76 12.36 -19.82
C ALA A 140 -6.59 13.17 -20.44
N MET A 141 -6.65 14.51 -20.36
CA MET A 141 -5.56 15.37 -20.83
C MET A 141 -4.31 15.20 -19.98
N ILE A 142 -4.41 15.33 -18.65
CA ILE A 142 -3.28 15.12 -17.72
C ILE A 142 -2.70 13.72 -17.91
N ALA A 143 -3.54 12.69 -17.96
CA ALA A 143 -3.07 11.31 -18.09
C ALA A 143 -2.31 11.06 -19.39
N ARG A 144 -2.78 11.64 -20.50
CA ARG A 144 -2.14 11.53 -21.81
C ARG A 144 -0.80 12.25 -21.84
N ASP A 145 -0.77 13.48 -21.34
CA ASP A 145 0.42 14.32 -21.40
C ASP A 145 1.51 13.79 -20.46
N ALA A 146 1.14 13.36 -19.25
CA ALA A 146 2.05 12.67 -18.33
C ALA A 146 2.56 11.34 -18.95
N GLY A 147 1.69 10.60 -19.63
CA GLY A 147 2.08 9.39 -20.37
C GLY A 147 3.11 9.65 -21.46
N ARG A 148 2.96 10.76 -22.23
CA ARG A 148 3.93 11.22 -23.25
C ARG A 148 5.25 11.65 -22.62
N ALA A 149 5.21 12.24 -21.43
CA ALA A 149 6.41 12.62 -20.68
C ALA A 149 7.10 11.42 -20.00
N GLY A 150 6.59 10.19 -20.16
CA GLY A 150 7.22 8.98 -19.66
C GLY A 150 6.66 8.45 -18.33
N TYR A 151 5.69 9.12 -17.72
CA TYR A 151 5.05 8.65 -16.49
C TYR A 151 4.03 7.54 -16.78
N VAL A 152 3.86 6.64 -15.82
CA VAL A 152 2.76 5.69 -15.78
C VAL A 152 1.63 6.30 -14.95
N ILE A 153 0.38 6.07 -15.35
CA ILE A 153 -0.78 6.57 -14.62
C ILE A 153 -1.26 5.50 -13.65
N THR A 154 -1.30 5.82 -12.36
CA THR A 154 -1.84 4.91 -11.33
C THR A 154 -3.22 5.40 -10.90
N SER A 155 -4.21 4.51 -10.90
CA SER A 155 -5.55 4.84 -10.43
C SER A 155 -6.29 3.60 -9.92
N GLY A 156 -7.51 3.81 -9.43
CA GLY A 156 -8.27 2.81 -8.70
C GLY A 156 -9.35 2.08 -9.48
N LEU A 157 -9.39 2.19 -10.80
CA LEU A 157 -10.39 1.57 -11.66
C LEU A 157 -11.85 1.99 -11.34
N ALA A 158 -12.08 3.04 -10.56
CA ALA A 158 -13.42 3.53 -10.28
C ALA A 158 -14.07 4.17 -11.51
N ARG A 159 -15.40 4.39 -11.45
CA ARG A 159 -16.10 5.19 -12.47
C ARG A 159 -15.56 6.63 -12.51
N GLY A 160 -15.89 7.37 -13.55
CA GLY A 160 -15.57 8.79 -13.67
C GLY A 160 -14.11 9.07 -13.94
N ILE A 161 -13.45 9.80 -13.07
CA ILE A 161 -12.07 10.29 -13.25
C ILE A 161 -11.08 9.13 -13.47
N ASP A 162 -11.13 8.08 -12.64
CA ASP A 162 -10.23 6.93 -12.75
C ASP A 162 -10.37 6.26 -14.13
N THR A 163 -11.61 6.06 -14.59
CA THR A 163 -11.91 5.48 -15.92
C THR A 163 -11.33 6.35 -17.04
N ALA A 164 -11.50 7.68 -16.96
CA ALA A 164 -11.00 8.62 -17.97
C ALA A 164 -9.46 8.60 -18.03
N ALA A 165 -8.81 8.59 -16.87
CA ALA A 165 -7.38 8.53 -16.74
C ALA A 165 -6.80 7.22 -17.32
N HIS A 166 -7.36 6.07 -16.96
CA HIS A 166 -6.91 4.77 -17.47
C HIS A 166 -7.06 4.68 -19.00
N ARG A 167 -8.22 5.06 -19.54
CA ARG A 167 -8.45 5.03 -21.00
C ARG A 167 -7.46 5.89 -21.77
N ALA A 168 -7.14 7.08 -21.23
CA ALA A 168 -6.22 8.00 -21.89
C ALA A 168 -4.74 7.55 -21.85
N SER A 169 -4.40 6.62 -20.96
CA SER A 169 -3.03 6.15 -20.74
C SER A 169 -2.79 4.68 -21.11
N LEU A 170 -3.74 4.00 -21.78
CA LEU A 170 -3.58 2.60 -22.21
C LEU A 170 -2.31 2.39 -23.05
N ALA A 171 -2.04 3.28 -24.00
CA ALA A 171 -0.89 3.17 -24.89
C ALA A 171 0.45 3.48 -24.20
N SER A 172 0.47 4.39 -23.21
CA SER A 172 1.67 4.83 -22.50
C SER A 172 1.98 3.97 -21.28
N GLY A 173 0.99 3.27 -20.74
CA GLY A 173 1.07 2.44 -19.55
C GLY A 173 0.25 3.00 -18.38
N THR A 174 -0.48 2.12 -17.71
CA THR A 174 -1.29 2.47 -16.54
C THR A 174 -1.36 1.33 -15.52
N ILE A 175 -1.43 1.67 -14.24
CA ILE A 175 -1.52 0.71 -13.13
C ILE A 175 -2.90 0.80 -12.50
N ALA A 176 -3.68 -0.26 -12.63
CA ALA A 176 -4.97 -0.39 -11.96
C ALA A 176 -4.77 -1.05 -10.60
N VAL A 177 -4.99 -0.30 -9.52
CA VAL A 177 -4.93 -0.82 -8.16
C VAL A 177 -6.32 -1.28 -7.75
N LEU A 178 -6.47 -2.54 -7.32
CA LEU A 178 -7.76 -3.14 -7.03
C LEU A 178 -8.02 -3.24 -5.52
N ALA A 179 -9.28 -3.08 -5.11
CA ALA A 179 -9.71 -3.22 -3.72
C ALA A 179 -10.09 -4.65 -3.32
N GLY A 180 -10.32 -5.51 -4.30
CA GLY A 180 -10.56 -6.95 -4.17
C GLY A 180 -9.45 -7.78 -4.79
N GLY A 181 -9.61 -9.10 -4.82
CA GLY A 181 -8.73 -9.98 -5.57
C GLY A 181 -8.67 -9.59 -7.05
N ILE A 182 -7.57 -9.90 -7.73
CA ILE A 182 -7.42 -9.58 -9.17
C ILE A 182 -8.53 -10.25 -10.01
N ASP A 183 -9.04 -11.37 -9.55
CA ASP A 183 -10.14 -12.13 -10.14
C ASP A 183 -11.54 -11.61 -9.74
N ARG A 184 -11.61 -10.60 -8.85
CA ARG A 184 -12.86 -9.99 -8.35
C ARG A 184 -12.86 -8.48 -8.58
N PRO A 185 -12.73 -8.03 -9.83
CA PRO A 185 -12.65 -6.60 -10.14
C PRO A 185 -13.97 -5.88 -9.90
N TYR A 186 -13.87 -4.64 -9.43
CA TYR A 186 -14.99 -3.74 -9.22
C TYR A 186 -14.61 -2.32 -9.70
N PRO A 187 -15.51 -1.60 -10.34
CA PRO A 187 -16.88 -1.95 -10.70
C PRO A 187 -16.95 -2.85 -11.95
N ARG A 188 -18.08 -3.56 -12.13
CA ARG A 188 -18.26 -4.50 -13.25
C ARG A 188 -18.18 -3.83 -14.62
N GLU A 189 -18.61 -2.57 -14.71
CA GLU A 189 -18.57 -1.77 -15.96
C GLU A 189 -17.15 -1.56 -16.49
N ASN A 190 -16.13 -1.63 -15.62
CA ASN A 190 -14.73 -1.41 -15.98
C ASN A 190 -13.93 -2.72 -16.18
N ILE A 191 -14.60 -3.88 -16.19
CA ILE A 191 -13.92 -5.18 -16.44
C ILE A 191 -13.26 -5.19 -17.84
N GLY A 192 -13.96 -4.67 -18.86
CA GLY A 192 -13.39 -4.55 -20.21
C GLY A 192 -12.13 -3.67 -20.21
N LEU A 193 -12.19 -2.52 -19.55
CA LEU A 193 -11.04 -1.62 -19.39
C LEU A 193 -9.87 -2.30 -18.64
N LEU A 194 -10.16 -3.07 -17.59
CA LEU A 194 -9.13 -3.82 -16.89
C LEU A 194 -8.44 -4.86 -17.78
N ASN A 195 -9.21 -5.54 -18.62
CA ASN A 195 -8.65 -6.49 -19.59
C ASN A 195 -7.75 -5.77 -20.62
N ASP A 196 -8.16 -4.62 -21.12
CA ASP A 196 -7.34 -3.80 -22.02
C ASP A 196 -6.04 -3.34 -21.35
N ILE A 197 -6.11 -2.94 -20.06
CA ILE A 197 -4.93 -2.58 -19.26
C ILE A 197 -3.95 -3.75 -19.19
N MET A 198 -4.43 -4.94 -18.81
CA MET A 198 -3.60 -6.13 -18.61
C MET A 198 -3.05 -6.71 -19.93
N ALA A 199 -3.77 -6.56 -21.03
CA ALA A 199 -3.34 -7.02 -22.34
C ALA A 199 -2.34 -6.06 -23.00
N GLY A 200 -2.29 -4.79 -22.57
CA GLY A 200 -1.46 -3.74 -23.14
C GLY A 200 -0.19 -3.44 -22.34
N GLN A 201 0.11 -2.15 -22.19
CA GLN A 201 1.28 -1.64 -21.46
C GLN A 201 1.02 -1.44 -19.97
N GLY A 202 -0.11 -1.92 -19.45
CA GLY A 202 -0.52 -1.68 -18.08
C GLY A 202 -0.39 -2.90 -17.16
N LEU A 203 -0.67 -2.66 -15.88
CA LEU A 203 -0.53 -3.62 -14.80
C LEU A 203 -1.74 -3.53 -13.87
N ALA A 204 -2.30 -4.67 -13.51
CA ALA A 204 -3.25 -4.78 -12.39
C ALA A 204 -2.49 -5.18 -11.12
N VAL A 205 -2.83 -4.55 -9.99
CA VAL A 205 -2.16 -4.77 -8.70
C VAL A 205 -3.20 -4.93 -7.59
N SER A 206 -3.01 -5.93 -6.73
CA SER A 206 -3.82 -6.12 -5.52
C SER A 206 -3.00 -6.68 -4.35
N GLU A 207 -3.33 -6.27 -3.12
CA GLU A 207 -2.83 -6.91 -1.89
C GLU A 207 -3.82 -7.96 -1.34
N MET A 208 -5.05 -7.99 -1.89
CA MET A 208 -6.10 -8.86 -1.41
C MET A 208 -5.96 -10.29 -1.96
N PRO A 209 -6.43 -11.31 -1.21
CA PRO A 209 -6.39 -12.68 -1.70
C PRO A 209 -7.28 -12.88 -2.94
N PHE A 210 -6.93 -13.86 -3.76
CA PHE A 210 -7.82 -14.28 -4.83
C PHE A 210 -9.17 -14.74 -4.27
N GLY A 211 -10.26 -14.42 -4.99
CA GLY A 211 -11.63 -14.69 -4.56
C GLY A 211 -12.20 -13.64 -3.60
N TRP A 212 -11.43 -12.67 -3.14
CA TRP A 212 -11.91 -11.64 -2.23
C TRP A 212 -12.81 -10.63 -2.93
N GLU A 213 -14.08 -10.64 -2.58
CA GLU A 213 -15.05 -9.62 -3.02
C GLU A 213 -14.80 -8.30 -2.27
N PRO A 214 -14.63 -7.16 -2.97
CA PRO A 214 -14.32 -5.89 -2.32
C PRO A 214 -15.49 -5.39 -1.47
N ARG A 215 -15.19 -5.00 -0.23
CA ARG A 215 -16.13 -4.40 0.72
C ARG A 215 -15.85 -2.92 0.87
N ALA A 216 -16.81 -2.16 1.42
CA ALA A 216 -16.67 -0.70 1.58
C ALA A 216 -15.35 -0.28 2.26
N ARG A 217 -14.91 -1.02 3.28
CA ARG A 217 -13.67 -0.77 4.03
C ARG A 217 -12.38 -1.03 3.23
N ASP A 218 -12.46 -1.81 2.15
CA ASP A 218 -11.27 -2.19 1.37
C ASP A 218 -10.85 -1.08 0.40
N PHE A 219 -11.77 -0.19 0.00
CA PHE A 219 -11.46 0.93 -0.88
C PHE A 219 -10.53 1.97 -0.25
N PRO A 220 -10.77 2.46 1.00
CA PRO A 220 -9.81 3.31 1.69
C PRO A 220 -8.45 2.63 1.88
N ARG A 221 -8.44 1.36 2.27
CA ARG A 221 -7.21 0.58 2.43
C ARG A 221 -6.41 0.51 1.12
N ARG A 222 -7.08 0.25 -0.01
CA ARG A 222 -6.46 0.22 -1.33
C ARG A 222 -5.89 1.57 -1.73
N ASN A 223 -6.52 2.69 -1.38
CA ASN A 223 -6.11 4.03 -1.81
C ASN A 223 -4.68 4.38 -1.36
N ARG A 224 -4.19 3.82 -0.24
CA ARG A 224 -2.80 3.98 0.17
C ARG A 224 -1.81 3.41 -0.85
N LEU A 225 -2.20 2.38 -1.61
CA LEU A 225 -1.35 1.81 -2.65
C LEU A 225 -1.27 2.74 -3.87
N ILE A 226 -2.37 3.43 -4.21
CA ILE A 226 -2.35 4.43 -5.29
C ILE A 226 -1.36 5.54 -4.94
N ALA A 227 -1.48 6.11 -3.73
CA ALA A 227 -0.56 7.14 -3.26
C ALA A 227 0.88 6.63 -3.14
N GLY A 228 1.06 5.42 -2.59
CA GLY A 228 2.38 4.81 -2.37
C GLY A 228 3.15 4.48 -3.64
N ILE A 229 2.47 4.07 -4.72
CA ILE A 229 3.11 3.79 -6.02
C ILE A 229 3.50 5.09 -6.73
N SER A 230 2.80 6.20 -6.46
CA SER A 230 2.93 7.45 -7.19
C SER A 230 3.95 8.41 -6.58
N LEU A 231 4.58 9.23 -7.40
CA LEU A 231 5.43 10.37 -6.97
C LEU A 231 4.58 11.57 -6.54
N GLY A 232 3.38 11.68 -7.09
CA GLY A 232 2.38 12.67 -6.76
C GLY A 232 1.00 12.20 -7.17
N VAL A 233 -0.05 12.81 -6.62
CA VAL A 233 -1.45 12.46 -6.89
C VAL A 233 -2.23 13.70 -7.33
N ALA A 234 -2.83 13.63 -8.52
CA ALA A 234 -3.74 14.65 -9.04
C ALA A 234 -5.19 14.31 -8.65
N ILE A 235 -5.82 15.26 -7.94
CA ILE A 235 -7.21 15.16 -7.52
C ILE A 235 -8.07 16.01 -8.43
N ILE A 236 -8.94 15.36 -9.19
CA ILE A 236 -9.80 16.03 -10.17
C ILE A 236 -11.25 15.82 -9.75
N GLU A 237 -11.93 16.91 -9.35
CA GLU A 237 -13.27 16.88 -8.78
C GLU A 237 -13.36 15.95 -7.54
N ALA A 238 -13.50 16.54 -6.38
CA ALA A 238 -13.77 15.84 -5.13
C ALA A 238 -14.80 16.62 -4.29
N ALA A 239 -15.93 16.01 -3.97
CA ALA A 239 -16.83 16.54 -2.96
C ALA A 239 -16.23 16.36 -1.55
N ASN A 240 -16.75 17.11 -0.54
CA ASN A 240 -16.21 17.14 0.84
C ASN A 240 -16.01 15.77 1.52
N ARG A 241 -16.76 14.75 1.13
CA ARG A 241 -16.66 13.38 1.68
C ARG A 241 -16.21 12.37 0.62
N SER A 242 -15.53 12.83 -0.41
CA SER A 242 -15.04 11.95 -1.47
C SER A 242 -13.95 11.00 -0.98
N GLY A 243 -14.01 9.76 -1.39
CA GLY A 243 -12.95 8.78 -1.14
C GLY A 243 -11.58 9.16 -1.76
N SER A 244 -11.57 10.02 -2.78
CA SER A 244 -10.34 10.56 -3.37
C SER A 244 -9.56 11.47 -2.41
N LEU A 245 -10.24 12.14 -1.46
CA LEU A 245 -9.59 12.93 -0.42
C LEU A 245 -8.79 12.06 0.55
N ILE A 246 -9.18 10.79 0.73
CA ILE A 246 -8.39 9.81 1.50
C ILE A 246 -7.08 9.52 0.78
N THR A 247 -7.11 9.42 -0.55
CA THR A 247 -5.89 9.23 -1.35
C THR A 247 -4.98 10.45 -1.26
N ALA A 248 -5.53 11.67 -1.28
CA ALA A 248 -4.77 12.90 -1.09
C ALA A 248 -4.09 12.95 0.28
N ARG A 249 -4.80 12.53 1.35
CA ARG A 249 -4.22 12.45 2.69
C ARG A 249 -3.06 11.46 2.73
N TYR A 250 -3.24 10.23 2.22
CA TYR A 250 -2.15 9.27 2.14
C TYR A 250 -0.96 9.79 1.32
N ALA A 251 -1.21 10.53 0.23
CA ALA A 251 -0.15 11.15 -0.55
C ALA A 251 0.67 12.14 0.31
N ALA A 252 -0.02 13.01 1.06
CA ALA A 252 0.64 13.95 1.98
C ALA A 252 1.40 13.22 3.10
N ASP A 253 0.78 12.22 3.74
CA ASP A 253 1.40 11.41 4.81
C ASP A 253 2.67 10.68 4.32
N PHE A 254 2.73 10.29 3.05
CA PHE A 254 3.89 9.64 2.43
C PHE A 254 4.90 10.63 1.80
N GLY A 255 4.72 11.93 2.01
CA GLY A 255 5.58 12.96 1.41
C GLY A 255 5.48 13.04 -0.11
N ARG A 256 4.34 12.65 -0.70
CA ARG A 256 4.06 12.76 -2.13
C ARG A 256 3.42 14.10 -2.46
N LEU A 257 3.66 14.61 -3.67
CA LEU A 257 3.01 15.82 -4.12
C LEU A 257 1.49 15.61 -4.26
N VAL A 258 0.73 16.61 -3.84
CA VAL A 258 -0.73 16.65 -4.03
C VAL A 258 -1.05 17.78 -4.98
N PHE A 259 -1.62 17.43 -6.13
CA PHE A 259 -2.10 18.35 -7.16
C PHE A 259 -3.62 18.44 -7.07
N ALA A 260 -4.18 19.62 -7.02
CA ALA A 260 -5.62 19.81 -6.91
C ALA A 260 -6.13 20.75 -8.00
N VAL A 261 -7.18 20.31 -8.69
CA VAL A 261 -7.81 21.10 -9.76
C VAL A 261 -8.81 22.07 -9.12
N PRO A 262 -8.66 23.40 -9.32
CA PRO A 262 -9.61 24.38 -8.82
C PRO A 262 -10.95 24.26 -9.55
N GLY A 263 -12.01 24.64 -8.87
CA GLY A 263 -13.33 24.69 -9.50
C GLY A 263 -14.26 25.70 -8.85
N SER A 264 -15.46 25.85 -9.41
CA SER A 264 -16.45 26.79 -8.89
C SER A 264 -16.80 26.45 -7.44
N PRO A 265 -16.81 27.46 -6.54
CA PRO A 265 -17.30 27.28 -5.17
C PRO A 265 -18.78 26.85 -5.08
N LEU A 266 -19.53 27.05 -6.15
CA LEU A 266 -20.93 26.64 -6.24
C LEU A 266 -21.13 25.21 -6.73
N ASP A 267 -20.04 24.57 -7.22
CA ASP A 267 -20.10 23.17 -7.64
C ASP A 267 -19.66 22.25 -6.48
N PRO A 268 -20.59 21.44 -5.91
CA PRO A 268 -20.24 20.53 -4.80
C PRO A 268 -19.10 19.57 -5.11
N ARG A 269 -18.84 19.26 -6.40
CA ARG A 269 -17.74 18.37 -6.83
C ARG A 269 -16.37 19.01 -6.68
N CYS A 270 -16.30 20.33 -6.47
CA CYS A 270 -15.04 21.06 -6.35
C CYS A 270 -14.72 21.47 -4.91
N HIS A 271 -15.64 21.27 -3.96
CA HIS A 271 -15.43 21.71 -2.57
C HIS A 271 -14.18 21.08 -1.95
N GLY A 272 -14.00 19.75 -2.12
CA GLY A 272 -12.85 19.05 -1.54
C GLY A 272 -11.52 19.41 -2.23
N THR A 273 -11.51 19.62 -3.57
CA THR A 273 -10.27 20.07 -4.25
C THR A 273 -9.93 21.51 -3.85
N ASN A 274 -10.92 22.41 -3.75
CA ASN A 274 -10.69 23.76 -3.27
C ASN A 274 -10.19 23.80 -1.81
N ASP A 275 -10.62 22.87 -0.96
CA ASP A 275 -10.12 22.77 0.41
C ASP A 275 -8.69 22.20 0.45
N LEU A 276 -8.33 21.25 -0.43
CA LEU A 276 -6.93 20.81 -0.57
C LEU A 276 -6.01 21.95 -1.00
N LEU A 277 -6.47 22.85 -1.89
CA LEU A 277 -5.69 24.04 -2.29
C LEU A 277 -5.42 24.97 -1.09
N LYS A 278 -6.39 25.18 -0.21
CA LYS A 278 -6.21 25.95 1.04
C LYS A 278 -5.23 25.28 2.00
N GLN A 279 -5.07 23.95 1.91
CA GLN A 279 -4.14 23.15 2.72
C GLN A 279 -2.74 23.06 2.09
N GLY A 280 -2.49 23.73 0.98
CA GLY A 280 -1.18 23.78 0.34
C GLY A 280 -0.98 22.80 -0.81
N ALA A 281 -2.03 22.17 -1.32
CA ALA A 281 -1.93 21.39 -2.55
C ALA A 281 -1.57 22.29 -3.74
N ILE A 282 -0.83 21.73 -4.70
CA ILE A 282 -0.38 22.46 -5.90
C ILE A 282 -1.59 22.74 -6.79
N VAL A 283 -1.80 24.02 -7.11
CA VAL A 283 -2.85 24.42 -8.05
C VAL A 283 -2.56 23.84 -9.42
N THR A 284 -3.54 23.16 -10.00
CA THR A 284 -3.39 22.43 -11.25
C THR A 284 -4.45 22.90 -12.25
N THR A 285 -4.04 23.69 -13.21
CA THR A 285 -4.87 24.25 -14.28
C THR A 285 -4.45 23.74 -15.66
N THR A 286 -3.25 23.20 -15.78
CA THR A 286 -2.68 22.62 -16.99
C THR A 286 -1.96 21.30 -16.67
N SER A 287 -1.61 20.54 -17.69
CA SER A 287 -0.73 19.36 -17.53
C SER A 287 0.68 19.77 -17.10
N ASP A 288 1.15 20.95 -17.48
CA ASP A 288 2.50 21.43 -17.19
C ASP A 288 2.68 21.67 -15.67
N ASP A 289 1.64 22.12 -14.95
CA ASP A 289 1.68 22.27 -13.49
C ASP A 289 2.06 20.95 -12.80
N VAL A 290 1.58 19.82 -13.34
CA VAL A 290 1.91 18.48 -12.83
C VAL A 290 3.31 18.05 -13.25
N LEU A 291 3.67 18.25 -14.52
CA LEU A 291 4.96 17.82 -15.07
C LEU A 291 6.12 18.56 -14.44
N ASP A 292 5.99 19.87 -14.26
CA ASP A 292 7.00 20.72 -13.61
C ASP A 292 7.19 20.34 -12.15
N GLY A 293 6.09 20.02 -11.42
CA GLY A 293 6.16 19.55 -10.05
C GLY A 293 6.85 18.18 -9.93
N LEU A 294 6.63 17.27 -10.87
CA LEU A 294 7.18 15.91 -10.84
C LEU A 294 8.61 15.82 -11.40
N ALA A 295 9.03 16.73 -12.28
CA ALA A 295 10.32 16.66 -12.96
C ALA A 295 11.52 16.55 -12.00
N PRO A 296 11.62 17.32 -10.90
CA PRO A 296 12.72 17.18 -9.94
C PRO A 296 12.78 15.80 -9.28
N LEU A 297 11.61 15.19 -8.98
CA LEU A 297 11.51 13.91 -8.31
C LEU A 297 11.87 12.74 -9.24
N SER A 298 11.58 12.85 -10.53
CA SER A 298 11.89 11.81 -11.52
C SER A 298 13.38 11.76 -11.90
N GLN A 299 14.11 12.90 -11.77
CA GLN A 299 15.53 12.98 -12.04
C GLN A 299 16.40 12.51 -10.87
N HIS A 300 15.85 12.53 -9.66
CA HIS A 300 16.52 12.10 -8.43
C HIS A 300 16.23 10.64 -8.09
N THR A 301 16.14 9.74 -9.07
CA THR A 301 16.44 8.34 -8.80
C THR A 301 17.92 8.25 -8.45
N LEU A 302 18.25 8.63 -7.21
CA LEU A 302 19.58 8.40 -6.66
C LEU A 302 19.93 6.93 -6.93
N PRO A 303 21.14 6.66 -7.49
CA PRO A 303 21.62 5.30 -7.51
C PRO A 303 21.57 4.83 -6.06
N PHE A 304 20.79 3.79 -5.79
CA PHE A 304 20.76 3.19 -4.46
C PHE A 304 22.17 2.97 -3.96
N PRO A 305 22.45 3.24 -2.67
CA PRO A 305 23.59 2.61 -2.05
C PRO A 305 23.40 1.11 -2.29
N THR A 306 24.34 0.52 -3.00
CA THR A 306 24.48 -0.90 -3.27
C THR A 306 24.74 -1.70 -1.98
N GLY A 307 24.19 -1.28 -0.87
CA GLY A 307 24.30 -1.83 0.46
C GLY A 307 22.98 -2.18 1.12
N ALA A 308 21.86 -2.04 0.44
CA ALA A 308 20.59 -2.49 0.98
C ALA A 308 20.36 -3.96 0.60
N GLY A 309 20.86 -4.84 1.45
CA GLY A 309 20.29 -6.15 1.61
C GLY A 309 20.75 -7.17 0.59
N GLU A 310 21.87 -7.78 0.84
CA GLU A 310 21.87 -9.24 0.86
C GLU A 310 20.56 -9.68 1.54
N PRO A 311 19.89 -10.73 1.00
CA PRO A 311 18.78 -11.34 1.73
C PRO A 311 19.33 -11.54 3.13
N ALA A 312 18.64 -11.07 4.15
CA ALA A 312 19.15 -11.12 5.50
C ALA A 312 19.83 -12.45 5.67
N GLN A 313 21.18 -12.45 5.63
CA GLN A 313 21.94 -13.54 6.17
C GLN A 313 21.25 -13.77 7.50
N GLU A 314 20.88 -15.00 7.78
CA GLU A 314 20.30 -15.42 9.04
C GLU A 314 20.89 -14.54 10.13
N MET A 315 20.19 -13.44 10.44
CA MET A 315 20.63 -12.60 11.55
C MET A 315 20.62 -13.54 12.72
N PRO A 316 21.72 -13.61 13.49
CA PRO A 316 21.79 -14.50 14.64
C PRO A 316 20.50 -14.24 15.41
N SER A 317 19.71 -15.31 15.63
CA SER A 317 18.44 -15.25 16.33
C SER A 317 18.63 -14.34 17.53
N ILE A 318 18.01 -13.16 17.50
CA ILE A 318 17.91 -12.35 18.71
C ILE A 318 17.24 -13.30 19.69
N GLN A 319 18.03 -13.75 20.66
CA GLN A 319 17.57 -14.66 21.71
C GLN A 319 16.18 -14.22 22.08
N SER A 320 15.20 -15.11 21.96
CA SER A 320 13.80 -14.88 22.22
C SER A 320 13.67 -14.12 23.54
N ALA A 321 13.54 -12.79 23.46
CA ALA A 321 13.28 -11.96 24.62
C ALA A 321 11.98 -12.50 25.22
N ARG A 322 12.08 -13.15 26.36
CA ARG A 322 10.92 -13.61 27.11
C ARG A 322 10.43 -12.43 27.91
N LEU A 323 9.44 -11.74 27.38
CA LEU A 323 8.78 -10.67 28.10
C LEU A 323 8.16 -11.23 29.39
N ALA A 324 8.54 -10.71 30.55
CA ALA A 324 7.95 -11.08 31.82
C ALA A 324 6.48 -10.59 31.90
N ASN A 325 5.64 -11.28 32.68
CA ASN A 325 4.23 -10.89 32.80
C ASN A 325 4.07 -9.49 33.39
N GLY A 326 4.97 -9.06 34.28
CA GLY A 326 4.98 -7.71 34.84
C GLY A 326 5.25 -6.63 33.77
N ASP A 327 6.17 -6.89 32.86
CA ASP A 327 6.54 -5.93 31.82
C ASP A 327 5.42 -5.77 30.79
N ARG A 328 4.68 -6.87 30.48
CA ARG A 328 3.45 -6.79 29.65
C ARG A 328 2.40 -5.88 30.26
N ALA A 329 2.15 -6.04 31.56
CA ALA A 329 1.19 -5.18 32.26
C ALA A 329 1.63 -3.72 32.19
N THR A 330 2.91 -3.44 32.48
CA THR A 330 3.48 -2.08 32.41
C THR A 330 3.32 -1.45 31.02
N ILE A 331 3.60 -2.21 29.94
CA ILE A 331 3.44 -1.71 28.56
C ILE A 331 1.95 -1.51 28.25
N THR A 332 1.09 -2.45 28.64
CA THR A 332 -0.36 -2.34 28.39
C THR A 332 -0.96 -1.14 29.14
N ASP A 333 -0.54 -0.90 30.38
CA ASP A 333 -1.00 0.22 31.21
C ASP A 333 -0.49 1.58 30.68
N ALA A 334 0.68 1.59 30.02
CA ALA A 334 1.22 2.78 29.37
C ALA A 334 0.45 3.15 28.08
N LEU A 335 -0.34 2.22 27.51
CA LEU A 335 -1.16 2.42 26.34
C LEU A 335 -2.60 2.75 26.76
N GLY A 336 -3.18 3.78 26.15
CA GLY A 336 -4.58 4.15 26.31
C GLY A 336 -5.34 4.13 24.98
N PRO A 337 -6.59 4.61 24.98
CA PRO A 337 -7.36 4.80 23.73
C PRO A 337 -6.84 5.95 22.87
N THR A 338 -6.03 6.85 23.47
CA THR A 338 -5.41 7.97 22.74
C THR A 338 -4.14 7.49 22.04
N PRO A 339 -3.96 7.82 20.75
CA PRO A 339 -2.75 7.46 20.02
C PRO A 339 -1.49 8.10 20.63
N VAL A 340 -0.45 7.28 20.83
CA VAL A 340 0.86 7.70 21.37
C VAL A 340 1.99 7.18 20.47
N GLU A 341 3.14 7.83 20.47
CA GLU A 341 4.34 7.36 19.77
C GLU A 341 4.94 6.13 20.49
N ILE A 342 5.46 5.18 19.73
CA ILE A 342 6.10 3.99 20.33
C ILE A 342 7.32 4.39 21.17
N ASP A 343 8.06 5.42 20.75
CA ASP A 343 9.20 5.95 21.49
C ASP A 343 8.79 6.56 22.84
N ASP A 344 7.58 7.13 22.95
CA ASP A 344 7.04 7.60 24.21
C ASP A 344 6.73 6.44 25.17
N VAL A 345 6.20 5.33 24.64
CA VAL A 345 5.97 4.10 25.41
C VAL A 345 7.30 3.54 25.94
N ILE A 346 8.32 3.46 25.07
CA ILE A 346 9.67 3.00 25.47
C ILE A 346 10.25 3.89 26.56
N ARG A 347 10.19 5.20 26.41
CA ARG A 347 10.69 6.16 27.40
C ARG A 347 9.92 6.08 28.73
N HIS A 348 8.61 5.95 28.67
CA HIS A 348 7.76 5.89 29.85
C HIS A 348 7.95 4.62 30.67
N THR A 349 8.07 3.47 29.99
CA THR A 349 8.22 2.16 30.64
C THR A 349 9.65 1.89 31.09
N GLY A 350 10.65 2.53 30.45
CA GLY A 350 12.07 2.26 30.66
C GLY A 350 12.52 0.87 30.22
N LEU A 351 11.66 0.13 29.49
CA LEU A 351 11.95 -1.21 29.00
C LEU A 351 12.73 -1.18 27.68
N PRO A 352 13.51 -2.23 27.37
CA PRO A 352 14.17 -2.35 26.09
C PRO A 352 13.19 -2.28 24.92
N ALA A 353 13.56 -1.57 23.83
CA ALA A 353 12.70 -1.42 22.65
C ALA A 353 12.23 -2.77 22.09
N ALA A 354 13.08 -3.80 22.08
CA ALA A 354 12.74 -5.14 21.62
C ALA A 354 11.57 -5.77 22.42
N GLU A 355 11.50 -5.51 23.70
CA GLU A 355 10.42 -6.01 24.58
C GLU A 355 9.12 -5.25 24.34
N VAL A 356 9.21 -3.93 24.16
CA VAL A 356 8.03 -3.09 23.82
C VAL A 356 7.47 -3.52 22.47
N TYR A 357 8.30 -3.69 21.44
CA TYR A 357 7.85 -4.18 20.11
C TYR A 357 7.22 -5.56 20.20
N LEU A 358 7.79 -6.49 21.00
CA LEU A 358 7.20 -7.82 21.19
C LEU A 358 5.82 -7.74 21.84
N ALA A 359 5.64 -6.90 22.87
CA ALA A 359 4.32 -6.68 23.49
C ALA A 359 3.32 -6.08 22.49
N LEU A 360 3.75 -5.12 21.67
CA LEU A 360 2.88 -4.53 20.65
C LEU A 360 2.47 -5.58 19.59
N ILE A 361 3.35 -6.50 19.20
CA ILE A 361 3.02 -7.63 18.32
C ILE A 361 1.98 -8.54 18.99
N GLU A 362 2.18 -8.91 20.26
CA GLU A 362 1.23 -9.73 21.02
C GLU A 362 -0.17 -9.08 21.10
N LEU A 363 -0.24 -7.78 21.38
CA LEU A 363 -1.50 -7.02 21.42
C LEU A 363 -2.17 -6.90 20.04
N ASP A 364 -1.37 -6.72 18.98
CA ASP A 364 -1.85 -6.62 17.61
C ASP A 364 -2.48 -7.95 17.14
N LEU A 365 -1.78 -9.06 17.38
CA LEU A 365 -2.28 -10.41 17.09
C LEU A 365 -3.54 -10.75 17.89
N ALA A 366 -3.67 -10.22 19.10
CA ALA A 366 -4.86 -10.35 19.92
C ALA A 366 -6.03 -9.45 19.47
N GLY A 367 -5.81 -8.55 18.49
CA GLY A 367 -6.79 -7.57 18.03
C GLY A 367 -7.04 -6.42 19.01
N ARG A 368 -6.13 -6.22 19.96
CA ARG A 368 -6.22 -5.21 21.03
C ARG A 368 -5.46 -3.92 20.73
N LEU A 369 -4.68 -3.88 19.66
CA LEU A 369 -3.90 -2.71 19.24
C LEU A 369 -4.51 -2.07 17.99
N ASN A 370 -4.64 -0.75 18.02
CA ASN A 370 -4.89 0.06 16.83
C ASN A 370 -3.59 0.73 16.40
N ARG A 371 -3.21 0.57 15.14
CA ARG A 371 -2.10 1.29 14.52
C ARG A 371 -2.64 2.45 13.72
N HIS A 372 -2.09 3.62 13.96
CA HIS A 372 -2.47 4.87 13.29
C HIS A 372 -1.40 5.29 12.28
N ALA A 373 -1.74 6.29 11.46
CA ALA A 373 -0.75 6.93 10.58
C ALA A 373 0.42 7.51 11.41
N SER A 374 1.58 7.63 10.80
CA SER A 374 2.81 8.14 11.43
C SER A 374 3.36 7.27 12.57
N GLY A 375 3.01 5.97 12.61
CA GLY A 375 3.57 5.03 13.58
C GLY A 375 2.99 5.10 14.99
N LEU A 376 1.92 5.88 15.21
CA LEU A 376 1.23 5.95 16.48
C LEU A 376 0.45 4.67 16.79
N VAL A 377 0.33 4.33 18.07
CA VAL A 377 -0.38 3.16 18.56
C VAL A 377 -1.36 3.53 19.68
N SER A 378 -2.48 2.82 19.77
CA SER A 378 -3.44 2.93 20.89
C SER A 378 -4.07 1.59 21.18
N LEU A 379 -4.60 1.41 22.39
CA LEU A 379 -5.41 0.24 22.70
C LEU A 379 -6.77 0.32 22.00
N ASN A 380 -7.22 -0.82 21.51
CA ASN A 380 -8.59 -1.00 21.08
C ASN A 380 -9.45 -1.22 22.33
N VAL A 381 -10.22 -0.21 22.73
CA VAL A 381 -11.19 -0.33 23.81
C VAL A 381 -12.43 -0.96 23.20
N GLU A 382 -12.53 -2.28 23.24
CA GLU A 382 -13.81 -2.94 22.94
C GLU A 382 -14.83 -2.52 24.01
N GLN A 383 -15.93 -1.95 23.54
CA GLN A 383 -17.15 -1.80 24.33
C GLN A 383 -17.82 -3.15 24.55
#